data_6b5585fe1446d3c0c5f9d23ec822431e
#
_entry.id   6b5585fe1446d3c0c5f9d23ec822431e
#
_cell.length_a   1.000
_cell.length_b   1.000
_cell.length_c   1.000
_cell.angle_alpha   90.00
_cell.angle_beta   90.00
_cell.angle_gamma   90.00
#
_symmetry.space_group_name_H-M   'P 1'
#
loop_
_entity.id
_entity.type
_entity.pdbx_description
1 polymer ?
#
loop_
_entity_poly.entity_id
_entity_poly.type
_entity_poly.pdbx_seq_one_letter_code
_entity_poly.pdbx_strand_id
1 'polypeptide(L)'
;MELTIKEKVLKLLSNYPEGILQSSIYRALKVSKSRVSEVLKDLEALGLIVRVRVGNQYVVKSRVQVGDVLKGRVVRLGIVWSSEYPFIAPFIKLLKDRLGFEVRVTVYTNAITATSALVRNEVDLALTPLITQLYAYSLTKSLRILGGGVYGGSAVMVDKSSGTDEVLCSEFSTMDLCRLLAVNDGFIDSSTTKYFSNPLTDLLPNIRYRRFKYVVVWHPLTEYLRMHNYEYVVSCSDLGIRYCCTLASTTAIDTDLRSKISEVYQVALEEYSRDPSKWVEWYSVLVGISPDLIVKSISEYKLQPYIDLGLIRETFSKARLGIPDISSLLGAFEFR
;
A
#
# COMPACT_ATOMS: atom_id res chain seq x y z
N MET A 1 30.27 -22.05 -0.13
CA MET A 1 30.57 -20.60 -0.07
C MET A 1 30.47 -20.16 1.39
N GLU A 2 31.52 -19.55 1.92
CA GLU A 2 31.54 -19.15 3.32
C GLU A 2 30.74 -17.86 3.49
N LEU A 3 29.83 -17.82 4.50
CA LEU A 3 29.00 -16.63 4.78
C LEU A 3 29.88 -15.44 5.20
N THR A 4 29.60 -14.28 4.68
CA THR A 4 30.20 -13.00 5.10
C THR A 4 29.86 -12.70 6.57
N ILE A 5 30.60 -11.81 7.21
CA ILE A 5 30.30 -11.40 8.59
C ILE A 5 28.92 -10.74 8.69
N LYS A 6 28.52 -9.97 7.67
CA LYS A 6 27.15 -9.38 7.61
C LYS A 6 26.06 -10.45 7.64
N GLU A 7 26.21 -11.47 6.81
CA GLU A 7 25.25 -12.60 6.77
C GLU A 7 25.27 -13.41 8.06
N LYS A 8 26.45 -13.65 8.67
CA LYS A 8 26.56 -14.34 9.97
C LYS A 8 25.86 -13.54 11.09
N VAL A 9 25.97 -12.19 11.10
CA VAL A 9 25.28 -11.32 12.06
C VAL A 9 23.76 -11.41 11.85
N LEU A 10 23.27 -11.25 10.63
CA LEU A 10 21.83 -11.32 10.33
C LEU A 10 21.26 -12.69 10.67
N LYS A 11 21.97 -13.78 10.34
CA LYS A 11 21.58 -15.14 10.72
C LYS A 11 21.55 -15.35 12.24
N LEU A 12 22.47 -14.75 12.98
CA LEU A 12 22.44 -14.81 14.44
C LEU A 12 21.22 -14.06 14.99
N LEU A 13 20.93 -12.86 14.47
CA LEU A 13 19.78 -12.05 14.91
C LEU A 13 18.45 -12.72 14.64
N SER A 14 18.33 -13.56 13.61
CA SER A 14 17.08 -14.30 13.33
C SER A 14 16.69 -15.30 14.43
N ASN A 15 17.64 -15.75 15.22
CA ASN A 15 17.40 -16.64 16.37
C ASN A 15 16.95 -15.86 17.62
N TYR A 16 16.99 -14.53 17.60
CA TYR A 16 16.67 -13.65 18.72
C TYR A 16 15.68 -12.54 18.27
N PRO A 17 14.41 -12.86 18.05
CA PRO A 17 13.42 -11.89 17.56
C PRO A 17 13.24 -10.70 18.51
N GLU A 18 13.39 -10.90 19.82
CA GLU A 18 13.35 -9.83 20.82
C GLU A 18 14.64 -8.99 20.90
N GLY A 19 15.65 -9.38 20.12
CA GLY A 19 16.97 -8.75 20.09
C GLY A 19 18.00 -9.41 20.97
N ILE A 20 19.26 -9.12 20.72
CA ILE A 20 20.41 -9.66 21.45
C ILE A 20 21.37 -8.52 21.83
N LEU A 21 22.04 -8.63 22.98
CA LEU A 21 23.06 -7.66 23.34
C LEU A 21 24.20 -7.64 22.31
N GLN A 22 24.64 -6.45 21.92
CA GLN A 22 25.77 -6.29 21.01
C GLN A 22 27.01 -7.03 21.51
N SER A 23 27.21 -7.09 22.82
CA SER A 23 28.30 -7.84 23.46
C SER A 23 28.19 -9.35 23.23
N SER A 24 27.03 -9.90 23.06
CA SER A 24 26.81 -11.32 22.78
C SER A 24 27.09 -11.68 21.33
N ILE A 25 26.91 -10.72 20.40
CA ILE A 25 27.15 -10.94 18.97
C ILE A 25 28.63 -11.24 18.70
N TYR A 26 29.57 -10.41 19.21
CA TYR A 26 30.98 -10.67 18.96
C TYR A 26 31.50 -11.93 19.65
N ARG A 27 30.92 -12.31 20.82
CA ARG A 27 31.25 -13.58 21.48
C ARG A 27 30.76 -14.78 20.66
N ALA A 28 29.50 -14.74 20.21
CA ALA A 28 28.91 -15.81 19.43
C ALA A 28 29.61 -16.04 18.09
N LEU A 29 29.99 -14.96 17.40
CA LEU A 29 30.64 -15.05 16.10
C LEU A 29 32.16 -15.18 16.17
N LYS A 30 32.76 -15.07 17.36
CA LYS A 30 34.22 -15.08 17.59
C LYS A 30 34.96 -14.03 16.74
N VAL A 31 34.35 -12.83 16.59
CA VAL A 31 34.87 -11.72 15.79
C VAL A 31 35.19 -10.55 16.73
N SER A 32 36.19 -9.72 16.37
CA SER A 32 36.58 -8.57 17.20
C SER A 32 35.44 -7.56 17.40
N LYS A 33 35.45 -6.86 18.55
CA LYS A 33 34.42 -5.83 18.87
C LYS A 33 34.36 -4.73 17.81
N SER A 34 35.56 -4.27 17.34
CA SER A 34 35.64 -3.24 16.30
C SER A 34 34.96 -3.67 15.01
N ARG A 35 35.23 -4.89 14.55
CA ARG A 35 34.68 -5.43 13.30
C ARG A 35 33.18 -5.63 13.38
N VAL A 36 32.66 -6.13 14.51
CA VAL A 36 31.19 -6.24 14.72
C VAL A 36 30.57 -4.84 14.77
N SER A 37 31.19 -3.87 15.44
CA SER A 37 30.65 -2.50 15.53
C SER A 37 30.56 -1.82 14.16
N GLU A 38 31.56 -2.03 13.29
CA GLU A 38 31.57 -1.56 11.90
C GLU A 38 30.42 -2.19 11.09
N VAL A 39 30.32 -3.51 11.12
CA VAL A 39 29.27 -4.25 10.43
C VAL A 39 27.87 -3.84 10.92
N LEU A 40 27.69 -3.63 12.23
CA LEU A 40 26.40 -3.17 12.77
C LEU A 40 26.06 -1.73 12.34
N LYS A 41 27.05 -0.84 12.21
CA LYS A 41 26.83 0.50 11.65
C LYS A 41 26.35 0.43 10.21
N ASP A 42 27.02 -0.42 9.39
CA ASP A 42 26.60 -0.63 8.00
C ASP A 42 25.18 -1.19 7.89
N LEU A 43 24.86 -2.23 8.68
CA LEU A 43 23.54 -2.84 8.69
C LEU A 43 22.45 -1.89 9.19
N GLU A 44 22.77 -1.02 10.13
CA GLU A 44 21.87 0.01 10.64
C GLU A 44 21.64 1.11 9.59
N ALA A 45 22.70 1.54 8.91
CA ALA A 45 22.61 2.50 7.78
C ALA A 45 21.78 1.95 6.61
N LEU A 46 21.83 0.63 6.39
CA LEU A 46 20.98 -0.07 5.41
C LEU A 46 19.55 -0.32 5.91
N GLY A 47 19.21 0.06 7.15
CA GLY A 47 17.90 -0.15 7.73
C GLY A 47 17.58 -1.60 8.09
N LEU A 48 18.56 -2.51 8.03
CA LEU A 48 18.37 -3.95 8.28
C LEU A 48 18.31 -4.31 9.76
N ILE A 49 18.85 -3.45 10.62
CA ILE A 49 18.81 -3.61 12.08
C ILE A 49 18.47 -2.30 12.76
N VAL A 50 18.11 -2.38 14.04
CA VAL A 50 18.03 -1.23 14.94
C VAL A 50 18.85 -1.52 16.19
N ARG A 51 19.56 -0.52 16.71
CA ARG A 51 20.25 -0.59 17.98
C ARG A 51 19.53 0.28 19.01
N VAL A 52 18.98 -0.36 20.03
CA VAL A 52 18.29 0.31 21.13
C VAL A 52 19.22 0.35 22.33
N ARG A 53 19.47 1.53 22.89
CA ARG A 53 20.28 1.67 24.09
C ARG A 53 19.44 1.27 25.32
N VAL A 54 19.94 0.29 26.08
CA VAL A 54 19.35 -0.15 27.34
C VAL A 54 20.44 -0.03 28.43
N GLY A 55 20.34 1.00 29.24
CA GLY A 55 21.40 1.36 30.20
C GLY A 55 22.71 1.69 29.47
N ASN A 56 23.79 1.00 29.85
CA ASN A 56 25.12 1.16 29.26
C ASN A 56 25.40 0.18 28.07
N GLN A 57 24.39 -0.51 27.58
CA GLN A 57 24.55 -1.50 26.54
C GLN A 57 23.62 -1.22 25.37
N TYR A 58 23.92 -1.82 24.20
CA TYR A 58 23.04 -1.82 23.03
C TYR A 58 22.40 -3.18 22.86
N VAL A 59 21.08 -3.22 22.73
CA VAL A 59 20.33 -4.36 22.21
C VAL A 59 20.18 -4.15 20.71
N VAL A 60 20.60 -5.14 19.94
CA VAL A 60 20.50 -5.16 18.48
C VAL A 60 19.32 -6.02 18.12
N LYS A 61 18.37 -5.45 17.39
CA LYS A 61 17.20 -6.14 16.84
C LYS A 61 17.29 -6.14 15.32
N SER A 62 16.94 -7.26 14.70
CA SER A 62 16.72 -7.27 13.26
C SER A 62 15.45 -6.46 12.95
N ARG A 63 15.51 -5.56 11.99
CA ARG A 63 14.31 -4.99 11.36
C ARG A 63 13.76 -5.89 10.27
N VAL A 64 14.63 -6.76 9.73
CA VAL A 64 14.26 -7.84 8.83
C VAL A 64 14.23 -9.11 9.66
N GLN A 65 13.16 -9.85 9.63
CA GLN A 65 13.17 -11.22 10.11
C GLN A 65 13.96 -12.04 9.08
N VAL A 66 15.29 -12.12 9.27
CA VAL A 66 16.22 -12.82 8.37
C VAL A 66 15.86 -14.31 8.23
N GLY A 67 15.08 -14.84 9.16
CA GLY A 67 14.51 -16.19 9.04
C GLY A 67 13.59 -16.39 7.84
N ASP A 68 12.92 -15.34 7.37
CA ASP A 68 12.01 -15.42 6.24
C ASP A 68 12.74 -15.24 4.88
N VAL A 69 13.88 -14.58 4.86
CA VAL A 69 14.70 -14.41 3.64
C VAL A 69 15.47 -15.69 3.29
N LEU A 70 15.75 -16.57 4.27
CA LEU A 70 16.59 -17.76 4.10
C LEU A 70 15.84 -19.11 4.28
N LYS A 71 14.61 -19.10 4.80
CA LYS A 71 13.82 -20.33 5.08
C LYS A 71 12.49 -20.39 4.34
N GLY A 72 12.50 -20.30 3.02
CA GLY A 72 11.26 -20.40 2.25
C GLY A 72 10.62 -19.03 2.08
N ARG A 73 11.19 -18.28 1.24
CA ARG A 73 10.64 -17.29 0.32
C ARG A 73 9.20 -16.80 0.64
N VAL A 74 8.98 -16.28 1.85
CA VAL A 74 7.70 -15.64 2.21
C VAL A 74 7.75 -14.17 1.84
N VAL A 75 6.81 -13.74 1.00
CA VAL A 75 6.56 -12.33 0.65
C VAL A 75 5.35 -11.85 1.45
N ARG A 76 5.50 -10.74 2.17
CA ARG A 76 4.42 -10.09 2.92
C ARG A 76 3.80 -9.02 2.04
N LEU A 77 2.51 -9.18 1.72
CA LEU A 77 1.74 -8.26 0.88
C LEU A 77 0.73 -7.49 1.73
N GLY A 78 0.84 -6.17 1.77
CA GLY A 78 -0.16 -5.28 2.36
C GLY A 78 -1.17 -4.82 1.32
N ILE A 79 -2.46 -4.82 1.66
CA ILE A 79 -3.53 -4.23 0.84
C ILE A 79 -4.45 -3.37 1.70
N VAL A 80 -5.09 -2.38 1.10
CA VAL A 80 -6.16 -1.62 1.75
C VAL A 80 -7.48 -2.39 1.61
N TRP A 81 -8.33 -2.38 2.63
CA TRP A 81 -9.65 -3.00 2.57
C TRP A 81 -10.52 -2.38 1.46
N SER A 82 -10.89 -3.18 0.47
CA SER A 82 -11.63 -2.77 -0.73
C SER A 82 -12.15 -3.99 -1.47
N SER A 83 -13.11 -3.83 -2.38
CA SER A 83 -13.46 -4.86 -3.38
C SER A 83 -12.55 -4.82 -4.63
N GLU A 84 -11.52 -3.98 -4.63
CA GLU A 84 -10.71 -3.61 -5.80
C GLU A 84 -9.73 -4.69 -6.25
N TYR A 85 -9.29 -5.62 -5.37
CA TYR A 85 -8.11 -6.43 -5.63
C TYR A 85 -8.31 -7.94 -5.80
N PRO A 86 -9.37 -8.48 -6.42
CA PRO A 86 -9.43 -9.93 -6.67
C PRO A 86 -8.25 -10.44 -7.51
N PHE A 87 -7.62 -9.57 -8.30
CA PHE A 87 -6.43 -9.87 -9.11
C PHE A 87 -5.18 -10.25 -8.29
N ILE A 88 -5.18 -10.04 -6.98
CA ILE A 88 -4.07 -10.56 -6.15
C ILE A 88 -4.06 -12.08 -6.05
N ALA A 89 -5.18 -12.76 -6.29
CA ALA A 89 -5.23 -14.21 -6.27
C ALA A 89 -4.35 -14.84 -7.38
N PRO A 90 -4.49 -14.49 -8.68
CA PRO A 90 -3.55 -14.93 -9.71
C PRO A 90 -2.13 -14.40 -9.45
N PHE A 91 -1.95 -13.20 -8.88
CA PHE A 91 -0.63 -12.68 -8.54
C PHE A 91 0.08 -13.56 -7.52
N ILE A 92 -0.60 -13.92 -6.43
CA ILE A 92 -0.05 -14.83 -5.40
C ILE A 92 0.28 -16.20 -5.99
N LYS A 93 -0.63 -16.74 -6.82
CA LYS A 93 -0.40 -18.02 -7.51
C LYS A 93 0.87 -17.97 -8.38
N LEU A 94 1.01 -16.93 -9.20
CA LEU A 94 2.16 -16.77 -10.09
C LEU A 94 3.47 -16.48 -9.34
N LEU A 95 3.44 -15.74 -8.23
CA LEU A 95 4.60 -15.57 -7.35
C LEU A 95 5.10 -16.91 -6.82
N LYS A 96 4.18 -17.81 -6.43
CA LYS A 96 4.51 -19.16 -6.01
C LYS A 96 5.05 -20.00 -7.16
N ASP A 97 4.34 -20.05 -8.28
CA ASP A 97 4.65 -20.94 -9.40
C ASP A 97 5.94 -20.55 -10.12
N ARG A 98 6.21 -19.25 -10.32
CA ARG A 98 7.35 -18.74 -11.10
C ARG A 98 8.57 -18.39 -10.25
N LEU A 99 8.35 -17.88 -9.04
CA LEU A 99 9.43 -17.39 -8.18
C LEU A 99 9.60 -18.23 -6.90
N GLY A 100 8.67 -19.17 -6.63
CA GLY A 100 8.69 -20.07 -5.48
C GLY A 100 8.43 -19.34 -4.16
N PHE A 101 7.69 -18.22 -4.18
CA PHE A 101 7.33 -17.47 -2.97
C PHE A 101 6.01 -17.95 -2.39
N GLU A 102 5.96 -18.14 -1.07
CA GLU A 102 4.73 -18.14 -0.32
C GLU A 102 4.36 -16.69 0.00
N VAL A 103 3.07 -16.34 -0.08
CA VAL A 103 2.62 -14.96 0.17
C VAL A 103 1.72 -14.92 1.40
N ARG A 104 1.99 -13.98 2.30
CA ARG A 104 1.10 -13.63 3.41
C ARG A 104 0.48 -12.28 3.16
N VAL A 105 -0.85 -12.22 3.15
CA VAL A 105 -1.58 -10.97 2.92
C VAL A 105 -2.05 -10.39 4.24
N THR A 106 -1.83 -9.08 4.42
CA THR A 106 -2.37 -8.29 5.52
C THR A 106 -3.31 -7.23 4.96
N VAL A 107 -4.54 -7.21 5.46
CA VAL A 107 -5.55 -6.22 5.07
C VAL A 107 -5.54 -5.07 6.07
N TYR A 108 -5.32 -3.85 5.59
CA TYR A 108 -5.30 -2.62 6.37
C TYR A 108 -6.58 -1.82 6.16
N THR A 109 -7.00 -1.06 7.16
CA THR A 109 -8.23 -0.26 7.09
C THR A 109 -8.08 1.04 6.31
N ASN A 110 -6.85 1.53 6.13
CA ASN A 110 -6.59 2.79 5.40
C ASN A 110 -5.23 2.80 4.70
N ALA A 111 -5.08 3.76 3.80
CA ALA A 111 -3.90 3.94 2.96
C ALA A 111 -2.63 4.27 3.75
N ILE A 112 -2.74 5.13 4.77
CA ILE A 112 -1.60 5.60 5.57
C ILE A 112 -0.97 4.43 6.32
N THR A 113 -1.77 3.61 7.01
CA THR A 113 -1.25 2.47 7.78
C THR A 113 -0.62 1.42 6.88
N ALA A 114 -1.23 1.11 5.73
CA ALA A 114 -0.68 0.16 4.76
C ALA A 114 0.65 0.65 4.15
N THR A 115 0.70 1.92 3.72
CA THR A 115 1.93 2.51 3.15
C THR A 115 3.02 2.67 4.22
N SER A 116 2.66 3.02 5.44
CA SER A 116 3.61 3.09 6.56
C SER A 116 4.21 1.73 6.90
N ALA A 117 3.43 0.65 6.81
CA ALA A 117 3.93 -0.72 6.99
C ALA A 117 4.98 -1.07 5.92
N LEU A 118 4.77 -0.65 4.65
CA LEU A 118 5.76 -0.81 3.59
C LEU A 118 7.05 -0.02 3.89
N VAL A 119 6.93 1.24 4.26
CA VAL A 119 8.07 2.11 4.60
C VAL A 119 8.89 1.56 5.77
N ARG A 120 8.22 0.96 6.76
CA ARG A 120 8.86 0.32 7.92
C ARG A 120 9.36 -1.10 7.68
N ASN A 121 9.23 -1.63 6.46
CA ASN A 121 9.55 -3.02 6.11
C ASN A 121 8.75 -4.06 6.93
N GLU A 122 7.56 -3.72 7.39
CA GLU A 122 6.61 -4.67 8.01
C GLU A 122 5.93 -5.53 6.95
N VAL A 123 5.79 -5.00 5.74
CA VAL A 123 5.42 -5.72 4.51
C VAL A 123 6.47 -5.47 3.43
N ASP A 124 6.60 -6.39 2.49
CA ASP A 124 7.58 -6.34 1.41
C ASP A 124 7.03 -5.68 0.15
N LEU A 125 5.74 -5.90 -0.08
CA LEU A 125 4.94 -5.33 -1.16
C LEU A 125 3.68 -4.70 -0.59
N ALA A 126 3.17 -3.66 -1.25
CA ALA A 126 1.87 -3.09 -0.90
C ALA A 126 1.09 -2.61 -2.14
N LEU A 127 -0.22 -2.84 -2.12
CA LEU A 127 -1.19 -2.20 -3.00
C LEU A 127 -1.88 -1.09 -2.21
N THR A 128 -1.47 0.14 -2.47
CA THR A 128 -1.97 1.34 -1.79
C THR A 128 -2.11 2.49 -2.77
N PRO A 129 -2.88 3.53 -2.44
CA PRO A 129 -3.07 4.66 -3.34
C PRO A 129 -1.74 5.28 -3.80
N LEU A 130 -1.63 5.53 -5.11
CA LEU A 130 -0.45 6.14 -5.72
C LEU A 130 -0.04 7.43 -5.00
N ILE A 131 -1.00 8.28 -4.70
CA ILE A 131 -0.75 9.56 -4.02
C ILE A 131 -0.11 9.36 -2.65
N THR A 132 -0.57 8.38 -1.86
CA THR A 132 -0.01 8.03 -0.55
C THR A 132 1.43 7.53 -0.68
N GLN A 133 1.71 6.70 -1.69
CA GLN A 133 3.05 6.21 -1.99
C GLN A 133 4.01 7.33 -2.37
N LEU A 134 3.56 8.30 -3.18
CA LEU A 134 4.37 9.43 -3.59
C LEU A 134 4.69 10.38 -2.44
N TYR A 135 3.75 10.65 -1.54
CA TYR A 135 4.03 11.38 -0.30
C TYR A 135 5.03 10.64 0.58
N ALA A 136 4.81 9.34 0.81
CA ALA A 136 5.73 8.52 1.60
C ALA A 136 7.13 8.49 0.97
N TYR A 137 7.23 8.35 -0.36
CA TYR A 137 8.50 8.40 -1.08
C TYR A 137 9.19 9.77 -0.94
N SER A 138 8.46 10.87 -1.04
CA SER A 138 9.05 12.21 -0.94
C SER A 138 9.78 12.41 0.39
N LEU A 139 9.26 11.83 1.47
CA LEU A 139 9.80 11.93 2.83
C LEU A 139 10.89 10.90 3.12
N THR A 140 10.76 9.67 2.62
CA THR A 140 11.56 8.54 3.11
C THR A 140 12.50 7.92 2.07
N LYS A 141 12.19 8.05 0.77
CA LYS A 141 12.88 7.40 -0.35
C LYS A 141 12.96 5.85 -0.25
N SER A 142 12.15 5.23 0.62
CA SER A 142 12.29 3.81 1.04
C SER A 142 11.39 2.83 0.28
N LEU A 143 10.67 3.28 -0.73
CA LEU A 143 9.84 2.41 -1.57
C LEU A 143 10.12 2.59 -3.07
N ARG A 144 9.64 1.63 -3.88
CA ARG A 144 9.64 1.68 -5.35
C ARG A 144 8.29 1.21 -5.87
N ILE A 145 7.69 1.98 -6.80
CA ILE A 145 6.45 1.64 -7.48
C ILE A 145 6.80 0.75 -8.66
N LEU A 146 6.26 -0.47 -8.67
CA LEU A 146 6.60 -1.54 -9.61
C LEU A 146 5.63 -1.64 -10.78
N GLY A 147 4.40 -1.16 -10.61
CA GLY A 147 3.37 -1.26 -11.63
C GLY A 147 2.12 -0.47 -11.26
N GLY A 148 1.27 -0.27 -12.24
CA GLY A 148 -0.03 0.34 -12.04
C GLY A 148 -0.96 -0.54 -11.22
N GLY A 149 -2.22 -0.64 -11.63
CA GLY A 149 -3.22 -1.44 -10.92
C GLY A 149 -4.58 -1.24 -11.54
N VAL A 150 -5.50 -0.72 -10.74
CA VAL A 150 -6.85 -0.41 -11.20
C VAL A 150 -7.24 1.02 -10.85
N TYR A 151 -8.27 1.51 -11.51
CA TYR A 151 -8.96 2.77 -11.19
C TYR A 151 -10.46 2.61 -11.44
N GLY A 152 -11.27 3.59 -11.05
CA GLY A 152 -12.73 3.47 -11.04
C GLY A 152 -13.23 2.97 -9.68
N GLY A 153 -14.48 2.57 -9.61
CA GLY A 153 -15.12 2.03 -8.41
C GLY A 153 -15.18 2.99 -7.22
N SER A 154 -14.90 4.27 -7.42
CA SER A 154 -14.94 5.32 -6.40
C SER A 154 -15.69 6.55 -6.90
N ALA A 155 -16.40 7.23 -6.00
CA ALA A 155 -17.28 8.33 -6.36
C ALA A 155 -17.44 9.35 -5.22
N VAL A 156 -17.87 10.53 -5.61
CA VAL A 156 -18.50 11.52 -4.75
C VAL A 156 -19.97 11.17 -4.63
N MET A 157 -20.45 11.06 -3.41
CA MET A 157 -21.83 10.79 -3.06
C MET A 157 -22.42 11.97 -2.27
N VAL A 158 -23.71 12.30 -2.45
CA VAL A 158 -24.36 13.42 -1.79
C VAL A 158 -25.64 13.00 -1.07
N ASP A 159 -25.83 13.46 0.15
CA ASP A 159 -27.12 13.47 0.83
C ASP A 159 -27.72 14.89 0.74
N LYS A 160 -28.68 15.09 -0.16
CA LYS A 160 -29.37 16.38 -0.35
C LYS A 160 -30.22 16.81 0.84
N SER A 161 -30.51 15.90 1.76
CA SER A 161 -31.31 16.18 2.96
C SER A 161 -30.44 16.52 4.18
N SER A 162 -29.11 16.46 4.05
CA SER A 162 -28.18 16.80 5.12
C SER A 162 -28.28 18.27 5.48
N GLY A 163 -28.28 18.55 6.77
CA GLY A 163 -28.28 19.92 7.32
C GLY A 163 -26.89 20.55 7.42
N THR A 164 -25.84 19.86 6.93
CA THR A 164 -24.45 20.35 6.95
C THR A 164 -23.93 20.54 5.54
N ASP A 165 -22.83 21.26 5.38
CA ASP A 165 -22.07 21.39 4.14
C ASP A 165 -20.71 20.67 4.20
N GLU A 166 -20.55 19.77 5.18
CA GLU A 166 -19.30 19.02 5.39
C GLU A 166 -19.12 17.88 4.38
N VAL A 167 -17.86 17.64 4.00
CA VAL A 167 -17.45 16.49 3.20
C VAL A 167 -16.61 15.53 4.04
N LEU A 168 -16.88 14.23 3.92
CA LEU A 168 -16.13 13.16 4.58
C LEU A 168 -15.36 12.33 3.55
N CYS A 169 -14.06 12.12 3.76
CA CYS A 169 -13.23 11.26 2.92
C CYS A 169 -12.09 10.59 3.71
N SER A 170 -11.33 9.71 3.07
CA SER A 170 -10.13 9.10 3.66
C SER A 170 -8.92 10.00 3.41
N GLU A 171 -8.18 10.32 4.48
CA GLU A 171 -7.03 11.22 4.45
C GLU A 171 -5.86 10.67 3.61
N PHE A 172 -5.12 11.55 2.92
CA PHE A 172 -3.94 11.23 2.10
C PHE A 172 -4.15 10.03 1.16
N SER A 173 -5.33 9.89 0.61
CA SER A 173 -5.71 8.78 -0.27
C SER A 173 -6.18 9.28 -1.64
N THR A 174 -6.51 8.35 -2.53
CA THR A 174 -7.19 8.68 -3.79
C THR A 174 -8.52 9.39 -3.55
N MET A 175 -9.20 9.14 -2.43
CA MET A 175 -10.46 9.79 -2.11
C MET A 175 -10.27 11.28 -1.79
N ASP A 176 -9.19 11.62 -1.10
CA ASP A 176 -8.87 13.03 -0.84
C ASP A 176 -8.47 13.77 -2.12
N LEU A 177 -7.72 13.12 -3.02
CA LEU A 177 -7.42 13.64 -4.36
C LEU A 177 -8.72 13.85 -5.16
N CYS A 178 -9.63 12.87 -5.13
CA CYS A 178 -10.94 12.96 -5.79
C CYS A 178 -11.77 14.12 -5.25
N ARG A 179 -11.81 14.30 -3.93
CA ARG A 179 -12.46 15.44 -3.28
C ARG A 179 -11.91 16.78 -3.79
N LEU A 180 -10.57 16.91 -3.84
CA LEU A 180 -9.93 18.14 -4.32
C LEU A 180 -10.31 18.46 -5.76
N LEU A 181 -10.29 17.46 -6.64
CA LEU A 181 -10.70 17.62 -8.03
C LEU A 181 -12.19 17.99 -8.13
N ALA A 182 -13.05 17.32 -7.36
CA ALA A 182 -14.48 17.59 -7.34
C ALA A 182 -14.81 19.01 -6.83
N VAL A 183 -14.03 19.53 -5.87
CA VAL A 183 -14.15 20.93 -5.42
C VAL A 183 -13.69 21.89 -6.54
N ASN A 184 -12.56 21.62 -7.19
CA ASN A 184 -12.03 22.46 -8.28
C ASN A 184 -12.99 22.52 -9.48
N ASP A 185 -13.68 21.43 -9.78
CA ASP A 185 -14.63 21.31 -10.89
C ASP A 185 -16.07 21.71 -10.50
N GLY A 186 -16.30 22.15 -9.25
CA GLY A 186 -17.59 22.64 -8.77
C GLY A 186 -18.65 21.57 -8.44
N PHE A 187 -18.27 20.31 -8.35
CA PHE A 187 -19.16 19.21 -7.92
C PHE A 187 -19.39 19.18 -6.40
N ILE A 188 -18.46 19.70 -5.63
CA ILE A 188 -18.53 19.87 -4.18
C ILE A 188 -18.45 21.35 -3.84
N ASP A 189 -19.44 21.86 -3.16
CA ASP A 189 -19.53 23.26 -2.68
C ASP A 189 -19.17 23.38 -1.18
N SER A 190 -18.59 22.34 -0.59
CA SER A 190 -18.26 22.29 0.83
C SER A 190 -17.00 23.07 1.17
N SER A 191 -17.04 23.74 2.30
CA SER A 191 -15.91 24.45 2.89
C SER A 191 -15.12 23.62 3.93
N THR A 192 -15.75 22.58 4.50
CA THR A 192 -15.17 21.82 5.61
C THR A 192 -14.97 20.35 5.26
N THR A 193 -13.74 19.87 5.39
CA THR A 193 -13.38 18.46 5.19
C THR A 193 -13.16 17.78 6.52
N LYS A 194 -13.75 16.59 6.68
CA LYS A 194 -13.49 15.64 7.77
C LYS A 194 -12.89 14.37 7.19
N TYR A 195 -12.11 13.67 8.00
CA TYR A 195 -11.44 12.46 7.56
C TYR A 195 -11.81 11.27 8.44
N PHE A 196 -11.96 10.10 7.82
CA PHE A 196 -12.08 8.83 8.52
C PHE A 196 -10.81 7.99 8.30
N SER A 197 -10.46 7.19 9.31
CA SER A 197 -9.34 6.26 9.26
C SER A 197 -9.78 4.81 9.07
N ASN A 198 -10.95 4.45 9.62
CA ASN A 198 -11.50 3.11 9.47
C ASN A 198 -12.93 3.20 8.92
N PRO A 199 -13.17 2.67 7.69
CA PRO A 199 -14.49 2.77 7.08
C PRO A 199 -15.59 2.08 7.90
N LEU A 200 -15.28 1.01 8.62
CA LEU A 200 -16.28 0.25 9.37
C LEU A 200 -16.67 0.91 10.70
N THR A 201 -15.69 1.50 11.39
CA THR A 201 -15.92 2.11 12.73
C THR A 201 -16.16 3.60 12.67
N ASP A 202 -15.57 4.31 11.73
CA ASP A 202 -15.61 5.76 11.69
C ASP A 202 -16.63 6.28 10.65
N LEU A 203 -16.69 5.64 9.47
CA LEU A 203 -17.57 6.08 8.39
C LEU A 203 -19.01 5.57 8.58
N LEU A 204 -19.22 4.25 8.69
CA LEU A 204 -20.57 3.68 8.67
C LEU A 204 -21.49 4.18 9.79
N PRO A 205 -21.05 4.42 11.04
CA PRO A 205 -21.90 5.03 12.06
C PRO A 205 -22.32 6.45 11.71
N ASN A 206 -21.44 7.25 11.11
CA ASN A 206 -21.70 8.63 10.75
C ASN A 206 -22.71 8.76 9.60
N ILE A 207 -22.71 7.83 8.66
CA ILE A 207 -23.68 7.78 7.57
C ILE A 207 -25.10 7.59 8.10
N ARG A 208 -25.31 6.70 9.06
CA ARG A 208 -26.63 6.46 9.67
C ARG A 208 -27.27 7.71 10.26
N TYR A 209 -26.45 8.63 10.76
CA TYR A 209 -26.92 9.89 11.37
C TYR A 209 -26.93 11.06 10.38
N ARG A 210 -26.68 10.82 9.07
CA ARG A 210 -26.67 11.84 8.00
C ARG A 210 -25.88 13.10 8.35
N ARG A 211 -24.69 12.89 8.92
CA ARG A 211 -23.86 14.00 9.44
C ARG A 211 -23.09 14.75 8.35
N PHE A 212 -23.01 14.20 7.14
CA PHE A 212 -22.20 14.76 6.06
C PHE A 212 -23.03 14.91 4.79
N LYS A 213 -22.94 16.07 4.15
CA LYS A 213 -23.57 16.32 2.85
C LYS A 213 -22.89 15.52 1.75
N TYR A 214 -21.57 15.54 1.72
CA TYR A 214 -20.78 14.80 0.74
C TYR A 214 -19.95 13.72 1.40
N VAL A 215 -19.83 12.59 0.71
CA VAL A 215 -18.94 11.49 1.12
C VAL A 215 -18.18 10.99 -0.11
N VAL A 216 -16.85 10.91 -0.03
CA VAL A 216 -16.02 10.41 -1.12
C VAL A 216 -15.45 9.06 -0.73
N VAL A 217 -15.89 8.01 -1.42
CA VAL A 217 -15.61 6.61 -1.06
C VAL A 217 -15.42 5.71 -2.27
N TRP A 218 -15.05 4.46 -2.00
CA TRP A 218 -14.84 3.39 -2.97
C TRP A 218 -15.82 2.21 -2.71
N HIS A 219 -15.90 1.29 -3.66
CA HIS A 219 -16.66 0.04 -3.46
C HIS A 219 -16.07 -0.84 -2.34
N PRO A 220 -16.90 -1.46 -1.49
CA PRO A 220 -18.36 -1.53 -1.57
C PRO A 220 -19.10 -0.39 -0.83
N LEU A 221 -18.40 0.61 -0.32
CA LEU A 221 -19.00 1.70 0.47
C LEU A 221 -19.99 2.54 -0.34
N THR A 222 -19.76 2.71 -1.65
CA THR A 222 -20.70 3.38 -2.55
C THR A 222 -22.08 2.70 -2.55
N GLU A 223 -22.13 1.38 -2.57
CA GLU A 223 -23.40 0.63 -2.49
C GLU A 223 -24.08 0.80 -1.13
N TYR A 224 -23.28 0.78 -0.05
CA TYR A 224 -23.81 1.04 1.28
C TYR A 224 -24.42 2.45 1.38
N LEU A 225 -23.78 3.47 0.82
CA LEU A 225 -24.28 4.84 0.78
C LEU A 225 -25.58 4.96 -0.02
N ARG A 226 -25.69 4.28 -1.16
CA ARG A 226 -26.94 4.22 -1.95
C ARG A 226 -28.11 3.67 -1.12
N MET A 227 -27.87 2.62 -0.34
CA MET A 227 -28.90 2.08 0.58
C MET A 227 -29.32 3.05 1.68
N HIS A 228 -28.52 4.10 1.94
CA HIS A 228 -28.79 5.15 2.92
C HIS A 228 -29.21 6.49 2.28
N ASN A 229 -29.73 6.43 1.04
CA ASN A 229 -30.26 7.56 0.27
C ASN A 229 -29.21 8.62 -0.13
N TYR A 230 -27.92 8.24 -0.20
CA TYR A 230 -26.94 9.07 -0.88
C TYR A 230 -27.05 8.87 -2.39
N GLU A 231 -27.04 9.97 -3.11
CA GLU A 231 -27.05 9.97 -4.58
C GLU A 231 -25.63 10.09 -5.11
N TYR A 232 -25.42 9.49 -6.28
CA TYR A 232 -24.16 9.61 -7.01
C TYR A 232 -24.04 11.00 -7.63
N VAL A 233 -22.87 11.61 -7.53
CA VAL A 233 -22.54 12.92 -8.13
C VAL A 233 -21.62 12.75 -9.33
N VAL A 234 -20.41 12.24 -9.11
CA VAL A 234 -19.38 12.06 -10.13
C VAL A 234 -18.41 10.94 -9.72
N SER A 235 -17.91 10.17 -10.70
CA SER A 235 -16.84 9.22 -10.42
C SER A 235 -15.48 9.91 -10.32
N CYS A 236 -14.60 9.35 -9.49
CA CYS A 236 -13.23 9.85 -9.42
C CYS A 236 -12.49 9.64 -10.75
N SER A 237 -12.87 8.64 -11.54
CA SER A 237 -12.30 8.43 -12.88
C SER A 237 -12.72 9.50 -13.89
N ASP A 238 -13.94 10.05 -13.78
CA ASP A 238 -14.41 11.12 -14.67
C ASP A 238 -13.71 12.44 -14.35
N LEU A 239 -13.25 12.61 -13.12
CA LEU A 239 -12.39 13.73 -12.71
C LEU A 239 -10.93 13.58 -13.18
N GLY A 240 -10.58 12.50 -13.89
CA GLY A 240 -9.26 12.29 -14.46
C GLY A 240 -8.32 11.41 -13.62
N ILE A 241 -8.80 10.78 -12.56
CA ILE A 241 -7.98 9.83 -11.77
C ILE A 241 -7.86 8.52 -12.54
N ARG A 242 -6.63 8.18 -12.95
CA ARG A 242 -6.29 6.96 -13.71
C ARG A 242 -5.52 5.94 -12.90
N TYR A 243 -5.13 6.25 -11.68
CA TYR A 243 -4.49 5.34 -10.73
C TYR A 243 -5.15 5.51 -9.36
N CYS A 244 -5.83 4.46 -8.90
CA CYS A 244 -6.24 4.37 -7.50
C CYS A 244 -5.07 3.78 -6.71
N CYS A 245 -4.93 2.48 -6.70
CA CYS A 245 -3.85 1.79 -6.02
C CYS A 245 -2.85 1.20 -7.01
N THR A 246 -1.59 1.29 -6.65
CA THR A 246 -0.44 0.80 -7.43
C THR A 246 0.36 -0.18 -6.59
N LEU A 247 1.05 -1.11 -7.25
CA LEU A 247 1.96 -2.03 -6.58
C LEU A 247 3.27 -1.32 -6.27
N ALA A 248 3.65 -1.30 -5.01
CA ALA A 248 4.97 -0.83 -4.58
C ALA A 248 5.70 -1.90 -3.75
N SER A 249 7.02 -1.83 -3.74
CA SER A 249 7.91 -2.64 -2.91
C SER A 249 8.73 -1.78 -1.96
N THR A 250 9.22 -2.36 -0.87
CA THR A 250 10.32 -1.78 -0.11
C THR A 250 11.62 -1.77 -0.93
N THR A 251 12.49 -0.78 -0.67
CA THR A 251 13.84 -0.74 -1.27
C THR A 251 14.78 -1.83 -0.76
N ALA A 252 14.39 -2.58 0.27
CA ALA A 252 15.15 -3.75 0.75
C ALA A 252 15.15 -4.92 -0.24
N ILE A 253 14.17 -4.98 -1.15
CA ILE A 253 14.16 -5.94 -2.28
C ILE A 253 15.13 -5.41 -3.34
N ASP A 254 16.02 -6.28 -3.83
CA ASP A 254 16.95 -5.91 -4.90
C ASP A 254 16.25 -5.65 -6.25
N THR A 255 16.91 -4.91 -7.14
CA THR A 255 16.35 -4.46 -8.42
C THR A 255 15.94 -5.62 -9.32
N ASP A 256 16.75 -6.68 -9.38
CA ASP A 256 16.50 -7.88 -10.21
C ASP A 256 15.19 -8.56 -9.77
N LEU A 257 15.02 -8.72 -8.44
CA LEU A 257 13.83 -9.33 -7.90
C LEU A 257 12.60 -8.43 -8.08
N ARG A 258 12.75 -7.10 -7.90
CA ARG A 258 11.67 -6.14 -8.18
C ARG A 258 11.19 -6.24 -9.63
N SER A 259 12.13 -6.33 -10.58
CA SER A 259 11.81 -6.49 -12.00
C SER A 259 11.00 -7.77 -12.25
N LYS A 260 11.41 -8.91 -11.68
CA LYS A 260 10.69 -10.19 -11.80
C LYS A 260 9.30 -10.13 -11.17
N ILE A 261 9.16 -9.49 -9.99
CA ILE A 261 7.86 -9.28 -9.34
C ILE A 261 6.95 -8.42 -10.21
N SER A 262 7.47 -7.34 -10.80
CA SER A 262 6.73 -6.47 -11.72
C SER A 262 6.22 -7.24 -12.95
N GLU A 263 7.04 -8.11 -13.54
CA GLU A 263 6.60 -8.99 -14.64
C GLU A 263 5.47 -9.92 -14.25
N VAL A 264 5.65 -10.59 -13.12
CA VAL A 264 4.64 -11.51 -12.59
C VAL A 264 3.34 -10.79 -12.31
N TYR A 265 3.41 -9.56 -11.78
CA TYR A 265 2.25 -8.73 -11.50
C TYR A 265 1.47 -8.35 -12.78
N GLN A 266 2.18 -7.95 -13.82
CA GLN A 266 1.54 -7.62 -15.11
C GLN A 266 0.83 -8.82 -15.73
N VAL A 267 1.48 -10.00 -15.72
CA VAL A 267 0.86 -11.25 -16.18
C VAL A 267 -0.35 -11.61 -15.34
N ALA A 268 -0.31 -11.36 -14.03
CA ALA A 268 -1.45 -11.60 -13.14
C ALA A 268 -2.67 -10.71 -13.49
N LEU A 269 -2.42 -9.44 -13.80
CA LEU A 269 -3.49 -8.52 -14.25
C LEU A 269 -4.08 -8.95 -15.60
N GLU A 270 -3.26 -9.44 -16.53
CA GLU A 270 -3.73 -10.00 -17.80
C GLU A 270 -4.53 -11.30 -17.59
N GLU A 271 -4.07 -12.20 -16.70
CA GLU A 271 -4.81 -13.42 -16.36
C GLU A 271 -6.16 -13.08 -15.71
N TYR A 272 -6.17 -12.13 -14.78
CA TYR A 272 -7.39 -11.63 -14.15
C TYR A 272 -8.38 -11.05 -15.17
N SER A 273 -7.90 -10.25 -16.13
CA SER A 273 -8.76 -9.59 -17.12
C SER A 273 -9.57 -10.54 -18.01
N ARG A 274 -9.12 -11.79 -18.18
CA ARG A 274 -9.79 -12.81 -19.01
C ARG A 274 -11.00 -13.42 -18.31
N ASP A 275 -10.94 -13.60 -17.01
CA ASP A 275 -12.02 -14.14 -16.20
C ASP A 275 -11.93 -13.61 -14.75
N PRO A 276 -12.40 -12.38 -14.50
CA PRO A 276 -12.34 -11.78 -13.17
C PRO A 276 -13.16 -12.56 -12.12
N SER A 277 -14.28 -13.17 -12.52
CA SER A 277 -15.21 -13.84 -11.62
C SER A 277 -14.61 -15.07 -10.93
N LYS A 278 -13.68 -15.74 -11.59
CA LYS A 278 -12.95 -16.91 -11.05
C LYS A 278 -12.27 -16.68 -9.70
N TRP A 279 -11.91 -15.44 -9.39
CA TRP A 279 -11.08 -15.10 -8.23
C TRP A 279 -11.87 -14.49 -7.07
N VAL A 280 -13.17 -14.27 -7.26
CA VAL A 280 -14.03 -13.55 -6.33
C VAL A 280 -14.19 -14.28 -5.01
N GLU A 281 -14.49 -15.57 -5.03
CA GLU A 281 -14.74 -16.37 -3.82
C GLU A 281 -13.53 -16.35 -2.86
N TRP A 282 -12.34 -16.59 -3.40
CA TRP A 282 -11.12 -16.55 -2.60
C TRP A 282 -10.89 -15.17 -1.99
N TYR A 283 -11.07 -14.12 -2.81
CA TYR A 283 -10.86 -12.75 -2.36
C TYR A 283 -11.90 -12.30 -1.33
N SER A 284 -13.14 -12.72 -1.50
CA SER A 284 -14.25 -12.48 -0.57
C SER A 284 -13.91 -12.96 0.85
N VAL A 285 -13.38 -14.18 0.97
CA VAL A 285 -12.95 -14.74 2.26
C VAL A 285 -11.82 -13.91 2.88
N LEU A 286 -10.88 -13.44 2.07
CA LEU A 286 -9.74 -12.66 2.55
C LEU A 286 -10.16 -11.32 3.16
N VAL A 287 -11.09 -10.61 2.51
CA VAL A 287 -11.45 -9.22 2.89
C VAL A 287 -12.77 -9.13 3.69
N GLY A 288 -13.52 -10.23 3.78
CA GLY A 288 -14.81 -10.25 4.47
C GLY A 288 -15.90 -9.44 3.75
N ILE A 289 -15.80 -9.28 2.43
CA ILE A 289 -16.80 -8.62 1.58
C ILE A 289 -17.58 -9.72 0.86
N SER A 290 -18.93 -9.60 0.82
CA SER A 290 -19.79 -10.56 0.12
C SER A 290 -19.36 -10.73 -1.35
N PRO A 291 -19.32 -11.98 -1.88
CA PRO A 291 -19.04 -12.25 -3.30
C PRO A 291 -19.88 -11.43 -4.25
N ASP A 292 -21.17 -11.29 -3.98
CA ASP A 292 -22.10 -10.51 -4.81
C ASP A 292 -21.71 -9.04 -4.92
N LEU A 293 -21.23 -8.43 -3.83
CA LEU A 293 -20.75 -7.05 -3.85
C LEU A 293 -19.46 -6.92 -4.66
N ILE A 294 -18.57 -7.91 -4.57
CA ILE A 294 -17.34 -7.93 -5.36
C ILE A 294 -17.69 -8.09 -6.85
N VAL A 295 -18.56 -9.02 -7.21
CA VAL A 295 -19.01 -9.23 -8.61
C VAL A 295 -19.60 -7.95 -9.19
N LYS A 296 -20.49 -7.27 -8.45
CA LYS A 296 -21.07 -5.98 -8.88
C LYS A 296 -20.00 -4.92 -9.12
N SER A 297 -18.94 -4.90 -8.34
CA SER A 297 -17.88 -3.91 -8.45
C SER A 297 -16.92 -4.15 -9.63
N ILE A 298 -16.84 -5.36 -10.18
CA ILE A 298 -15.88 -5.70 -11.26
C ILE A 298 -16.05 -4.77 -12.46
N SER A 299 -17.29 -4.49 -12.88
CA SER A 299 -17.57 -3.62 -14.03
C SER A 299 -17.21 -2.15 -13.81
N GLU A 300 -17.07 -1.72 -12.56
CA GLU A 300 -16.72 -0.35 -12.18
C GLU A 300 -15.21 -0.11 -12.24
N TYR A 301 -14.41 -1.18 -12.17
CA TYR A 301 -12.95 -1.10 -12.18
C TYR A 301 -12.38 -1.27 -13.60
N LYS A 302 -11.37 -0.47 -13.90
CA LYS A 302 -10.60 -0.53 -15.14
C LYS A 302 -9.14 -0.82 -14.81
N LEU A 303 -8.53 -1.73 -15.56
CA LEU A 303 -7.12 -2.08 -15.38
C LEU A 303 -6.22 -1.04 -16.04
N GLN A 304 -5.17 -0.65 -15.32
CA GLN A 304 -4.09 0.20 -15.81
C GLN A 304 -2.75 -0.40 -15.35
N PRO A 305 -2.27 -1.48 -16.02
CA PRO A 305 -1.11 -2.23 -15.53
C PRO A 305 0.21 -1.44 -15.53
N TYR A 306 0.34 -0.53 -16.50
CA TYR A 306 1.58 0.23 -16.71
C TYR A 306 1.49 1.63 -16.14
N ILE A 307 2.61 2.14 -15.65
CA ILE A 307 2.71 3.52 -15.19
C ILE A 307 2.93 4.45 -16.39
N ASP A 308 2.02 5.42 -16.55
CA ASP A 308 2.13 6.52 -17.49
C ASP A 308 2.29 7.83 -16.72
N LEU A 309 3.49 8.40 -16.78
CA LEU A 309 3.81 9.66 -16.10
C LEU A 309 3.04 10.84 -16.64
N GLY A 310 2.61 10.80 -17.91
CA GLY A 310 1.78 11.85 -18.53
C GLY A 310 0.42 11.95 -17.83
N LEU A 311 -0.25 10.79 -17.64
CA LEU A 311 -1.53 10.70 -16.93
C LEU A 311 -1.40 11.15 -15.47
N ILE A 312 -0.29 10.79 -14.79
CA ILE A 312 -0.03 11.20 -13.41
C ILE A 312 0.14 12.74 -13.34
N ARG A 313 0.96 13.31 -14.23
CA ARG A 313 1.17 14.77 -14.30
C ARG A 313 -0.13 15.52 -14.55
N GLU A 314 -0.94 15.05 -15.50
CA GLU A 314 -2.23 15.64 -15.81
C GLU A 314 -3.14 15.70 -14.57
N THR A 315 -3.31 14.56 -13.88
CA THR A 315 -4.14 14.47 -12.68
C THR A 315 -3.66 15.43 -11.58
N PHE A 316 -2.35 15.47 -11.31
CA PHE A 316 -1.81 16.32 -10.25
C PHE A 316 -1.82 17.82 -10.59
N SER A 317 -1.62 18.17 -11.85
CA SER A 317 -1.74 19.56 -12.31
C SER A 317 -3.17 20.08 -12.10
N LYS A 318 -4.18 19.28 -12.42
CA LYS A 318 -5.59 19.63 -12.18
C LYS A 318 -5.89 19.80 -10.69
N ALA A 319 -5.34 18.94 -9.85
CA ALA A 319 -5.59 18.98 -8.40
C ALA A 319 -4.95 20.18 -7.70
N ARG A 320 -4.03 20.93 -8.35
CA ARG A 320 -3.26 22.04 -7.76
C ARG A 320 -2.59 21.65 -6.43
N LEU A 321 -2.21 20.39 -6.31
CA LEU A 321 -1.56 19.90 -5.10
C LEU A 321 -0.17 20.49 -5.00
N GLY A 322 0.22 20.90 -3.80
CA GLY A 322 1.61 21.25 -3.46
C GLY A 322 2.52 20.02 -3.35
N ILE A 323 2.33 19.05 -4.23
CA ILE A 323 3.22 17.89 -4.36
C ILE A 323 4.53 18.37 -4.95
N PRO A 324 5.69 17.90 -4.46
CA PRO A 324 6.95 18.14 -5.13
C PRO A 324 6.82 17.82 -6.62
N ASP A 325 7.42 18.63 -7.48
CA ASP A 325 7.41 18.39 -8.92
C ASP A 325 7.65 16.91 -9.21
N ILE A 326 6.82 16.34 -10.07
CA ILE A 326 6.88 14.92 -10.41
C ILE A 326 8.28 14.50 -10.88
N SER A 327 9.06 15.43 -11.42
CA SER A 327 10.46 15.23 -11.79
C SER A 327 11.30 14.81 -10.58
N SER A 328 11.03 15.36 -9.39
CA SER A 328 11.71 14.97 -8.14
C SER A 328 11.26 13.61 -7.61
N LEU A 329 10.14 13.10 -8.12
CA LEU A 329 9.53 11.82 -7.73
C LEU A 329 9.86 10.69 -8.72
N LEU A 330 10.58 10.96 -9.83
CA LEU A 330 10.92 9.93 -10.82
C LEU A 330 11.62 8.71 -10.20
N GLY A 331 12.47 8.92 -9.19
CA GLY A 331 13.12 7.84 -8.45
C GLY A 331 12.18 6.95 -7.63
N ALA A 332 10.88 7.31 -7.51
CA ALA A 332 9.88 6.44 -6.90
C ALA A 332 9.51 5.26 -7.81
N PHE A 333 9.66 5.40 -9.11
CA PHE A 333 9.22 4.41 -10.09
C PHE A 333 10.36 3.50 -10.49
N GLU A 334 10.05 2.21 -10.63
CA GLU A 334 10.93 1.22 -11.25
C GLU A 334 10.58 1.19 -12.74
N PHE A 335 11.33 1.95 -13.55
CA PHE A 335 11.16 1.92 -15.02
C PHE A 335 11.89 0.73 -15.63
N ARG A 336 11.31 0.17 -16.66
CA ARG A 336 11.94 -0.76 -17.59
C ARG A 336 12.42 -0.04 -18.83
#